data_795c597633d1c2ffe9d1f3a882c87940
#
_entry.id   795c597633d1c2ffe9d1f3a882c87940
#
_cell.length_a   1.000
_cell.length_b   1.000
_cell.length_c   1.000
_cell.angle_alpha   90.00
_cell.angle_beta   90.00
_cell.angle_gamma   90.00
#
_symmetry.space_group_name_H-M   'P 1'
#
loop_
_entity.id
_entity.type
_entity.pdbx_description
1 polymer ?
#
loop_
_entity_poly.entity_id
_entity_poly.type
_entity_poly.pdbx_seq_one_letter_code
_entity_poly.pdbx_strand_id
1 'polypeptide(L)'
;MLKKLITNRNVYVYQALRTPQFWLIWCVLCLNVTAGIGVLGQASAMSQEMFPGRITAVAASGLVGLMSLFNMGGRFFWASTSDHIGRKNTYFCFFALGTLLYAIVPTAGDMGSIPLFVLCFVIILSMYGGGFATIPAYLRDMFGTRYVGAIHGLLITSWSVAGILGPVLVNYIREYNISHGVPKADAYNITMYLMAGLLVVGFFCNLFIRPVDERHHMTKEAEALGAAE
;
A
#
# COMPACT_ATOMS: atom_id res chain seq x y z
N MET A 1 4.83 -29.23 2.31
CA MET A 1 5.09 -28.46 1.06
C MET A 1 4.11 -27.29 0.98
N LEU A 2 4.58 -26.07 1.06
CA LEU A 2 3.76 -24.87 0.78
C LEU A 2 3.34 -24.96 -0.70
N LYS A 3 2.03 -25.12 -0.97
CA LYS A 3 1.51 -25.04 -2.34
C LYS A 3 1.95 -23.70 -2.92
N LYS A 4 2.60 -23.69 -4.10
CA LYS A 4 2.98 -22.46 -4.78
C LYS A 4 1.72 -21.62 -5.01
N LEU A 5 1.80 -20.33 -4.70
CA LEU A 5 0.69 -19.38 -4.95
C LEU A 5 0.41 -19.18 -6.45
N ILE A 6 1.37 -19.55 -7.31
CA ILE A 6 1.28 -19.36 -8.76
C ILE A 6 0.43 -20.49 -9.36
N THR A 7 -0.67 -20.11 -10.00
CA THR A 7 -1.54 -21.02 -10.76
C THR A 7 -1.31 -20.88 -12.26
N ASN A 8 -1.43 -22.01 -12.98
CA ASN A 8 -1.48 -22.03 -14.44
C ASN A 8 -2.93 -22.12 -14.99
N ARG A 9 -3.93 -22.12 -14.09
CA ARG A 9 -5.35 -22.23 -14.42
C ARG A 9 -6.03 -20.88 -14.21
N ASN A 10 -7.05 -20.62 -15.03
CA ASN A 10 -7.79 -19.37 -14.98
C ASN A 10 -9.01 -19.46 -14.06
N VAL A 11 -9.41 -18.33 -13.50
CA VAL A 11 -10.60 -18.16 -12.67
C VAL A 11 -11.51 -17.12 -13.33
N TYR A 12 -12.81 -17.40 -13.42
CA TYR A 12 -13.79 -16.42 -13.89
C TYR A 12 -13.89 -15.22 -12.95
N VAL A 13 -14.20 -14.04 -13.48
CA VAL A 13 -14.30 -12.79 -12.70
C VAL A 13 -15.28 -12.95 -11.52
N TYR A 14 -16.47 -13.47 -11.77
CA TYR A 14 -17.49 -13.66 -10.71
C TYR A 14 -17.09 -14.72 -9.67
N GLN A 15 -16.29 -15.71 -10.08
CA GLN A 15 -15.76 -16.70 -9.14
C GLN A 15 -14.66 -16.10 -8.28
N ALA A 16 -13.79 -15.24 -8.83
CA ALA A 16 -12.76 -14.55 -8.07
C ALA A 16 -13.37 -13.73 -6.92
N LEU A 17 -14.47 -13.00 -7.17
CA LEU A 17 -15.20 -12.24 -6.15
C LEU A 17 -15.77 -13.10 -5.01
N ARG A 18 -16.00 -14.39 -5.26
CA ARG A 18 -16.50 -15.35 -4.25
C ARG A 18 -15.37 -15.98 -3.43
N THR A 19 -14.11 -15.67 -3.76
CA THR A 19 -12.96 -16.22 -3.03
C THR A 19 -12.52 -15.28 -1.92
N PRO A 20 -12.13 -15.82 -0.75
CA PRO A 20 -11.54 -14.99 0.31
C PRO A 20 -10.22 -14.34 -0.13
N GLN A 21 -9.51 -14.95 -1.09
CA GLN A 21 -8.27 -14.42 -1.63
C GLN A 21 -8.44 -13.06 -2.28
N PHE A 22 -9.51 -12.85 -3.04
CA PHE A 22 -9.81 -11.56 -3.66
C PHE A 22 -9.96 -10.47 -2.58
N TRP A 23 -10.75 -10.72 -1.56
CA TRP A 23 -11.02 -9.75 -0.50
C TRP A 23 -9.80 -9.51 0.40
N LEU A 24 -8.99 -10.54 0.64
CA LEU A 24 -7.73 -10.37 1.36
C LEU A 24 -6.75 -9.50 0.57
N ILE A 25 -6.61 -9.71 -0.76
CA ILE A 25 -5.77 -8.85 -1.61
C ILE A 25 -6.35 -7.44 -1.71
N TRP A 26 -7.68 -7.31 -1.74
CA TRP A 26 -8.38 -6.03 -1.70
C TRP A 26 -8.03 -5.25 -0.41
N CYS A 27 -8.10 -5.92 0.75
CA CYS A 27 -7.70 -5.32 2.04
C CYS A 27 -6.19 -4.98 2.06
N VAL A 28 -5.34 -5.88 1.58
CA VAL A 28 -3.89 -5.65 1.46
C VAL A 28 -3.61 -4.37 0.67
N LEU A 29 -4.24 -4.21 -0.49
CA LEU A 29 -4.08 -3.01 -1.30
C LEU A 29 -4.69 -1.78 -0.62
N CYS A 30 -5.91 -1.88 -0.10
CA CYS A 30 -6.60 -0.78 0.58
C CYS A 30 -5.78 -0.20 1.73
N LEU A 31 -5.26 -1.06 2.63
CA LEU A 31 -4.51 -0.64 3.81
C LEU A 31 -3.15 -0.04 3.44
N ASN A 32 -2.46 -0.65 2.48
CA ASN A 32 -1.19 -0.11 1.97
C ASN A 32 -1.38 1.27 1.33
N VAL A 33 -2.42 1.43 0.52
CA VAL A 33 -2.72 2.70 -0.17
C VAL A 33 -3.22 3.75 0.80
N THR A 34 -4.07 3.40 1.77
CA THR A 34 -4.58 4.32 2.80
C THR A 34 -3.43 5.00 3.54
N ALA A 35 -2.45 4.20 3.99
CA ALA A 35 -1.28 4.74 4.67
C ALA A 35 -0.47 5.69 3.74
N GLY A 36 -0.19 5.26 2.50
CA GLY A 36 0.63 6.05 1.58
C GLY A 36 -0.04 7.34 1.10
N ILE A 37 -1.31 7.29 0.67
CA ILE A 37 -2.01 8.46 0.12
C ILE A 37 -2.37 9.48 1.22
N GLY A 38 -2.68 9.00 2.43
CA GLY A 38 -2.96 9.87 3.57
C GLY A 38 -1.78 10.78 3.88
N VAL A 39 -0.58 10.22 3.88
CA VAL A 39 0.65 10.97 4.14
C VAL A 39 1.05 11.84 2.95
N LEU A 40 0.95 11.34 1.73
CA LEU A 40 1.31 12.09 0.53
C LEU A 40 0.52 13.41 0.43
N GLY A 41 -0.78 13.35 0.70
CA GLY A 41 -1.65 14.53 0.63
C GLY A 41 -1.32 15.61 1.67
N GLN A 42 -0.69 15.24 2.78
CA GLN A 42 -0.35 16.15 3.89
C GLN A 42 1.17 16.42 4.03
N ALA A 43 2.00 15.82 3.19
CA ALA A 43 3.46 15.85 3.35
C ALA A 43 4.02 17.27 3.43
N SER A 44 3.52 18.21 2.63
CA SER A 44 3.97 19.61 2.66
C SER A 44 3.58 20.32 3.97
N ALA A 45 2.32 20.21 4.39
CA ALA A 45 1.85 20.81 5.64
C ALA A 45 2.53 20.16 6.84
N MET A 46 2.58 18.84 6.88
CA MET A 46 3.20 18.05 7.94
C MET A 46 4.67 18.41 8.13
N SER A 47 5.45 18.52 7.06
CA SER A 47 6.87 18.87 7.16
C SER A 47 7.09 20.26 7.75
N GLN A 48 6.25 21.24 7.39
CA GLN A 48 6.36 22.60 7.93
C GLN A 48 5.88 22.69 9.39
N GLU A 49 4.84 21.93 9.76
CA GLU A 49 4.27 21.93 11.10
C GLU A 49 5.12 21.14 12.11
N MET A 50 5.72 20.01 11.68
CA MET A 50 6.64 19.23 12.53
C MET A 50 8.01 19.90 12.71
N PHE A 51 8.44 20.75 11.76
CA PHE A 51 9.72 21.45 11.81
C PHE A 51 9.54 22.97 11.66
N PRO A 52 8.86 23.65 12.61
CA PRO A 52 8.51 25.06 12.48
C PRO A 52 9.75 25.93 12.34
N GLY A 53 9.73 26.84 11.35
CA GLY A 53 10.83 27.75 11.06
C GLY A 53 12.07 27.12 10.42
N ARG A 54 12.12 25.78 10.27
CA ARG A 54 13.27 25.09 9.68
C ARG A 54 12.99 24.62 8.24
N ILE A 55 11.73 24.38 7.88
CA ILE A 55 11.31 23.99 6.54
C ILE A 55 10.47 25.11 5.94
N THR A 56 10.96 25.71 4.86
CA THR A 56 10.21 26.73 4.09
C THR A 56 9.17 26.05 3.18
N ALA A 57 8.17 26.80 2.72
CA ALA A 57 7.18 26.31 1.77
C ALA A 57 7.82 25.77 0.46
N VAL A 58 8.91 26.38 0.01
CA VAL A 58 9.67 25.92 -1.16
C VAL A 58 10.34 24.57 -0.87
N ALA A 59 10.97 24.41 0.28
CA ALA A 59 11.58 23.14 0.68
C ALA A 59 10.54 22.03 0.85
N ALA A 60 9.37 22.34 1.42
CA ALA A 60 8.26 21.41 1.55
C ALA A 60 7.69 20.95 0.20
N SER A 61 7.61 21.85 -0.78
CA SER A 61 7.24 21.51 -2.17
C SER A 61 8.30 20.63 -2.82
N GLY A 62 9.59 20.92 -2.58
CA GLY A 62 10.71 20.07 -3.02
C GLY A 62 10.65 18.66 -2.43
N LEU A 63 10.26 18.53 -1.15
CA LEU A 63 10.04 17.22 -0.52
C LEU A 63 8.95 16.41 -1.26
N VAL A 64 7.82 17.02 -1.59
CA VAL A 64 6.75 16.35 -2.35
C VAL A 64 7.25 15.89 -3.72
N GLY A 65 8.05 16.72 -4.41
CA GLY A 65 8.71 16.34 -5.65
C GLY A 65 9.65 15.14 -5.48
N LEU A 66 10.48 15.15 -4.44
CA LEU A 66 11.38 14.05 -4.11
C LEU A 66 10.59 12.76 -3.82
N MET A 67 9.54 12.82 -3.00
CA MET A 67 8.67 11.70 -2.71
C MET A 67 8.04 11.13 -4.00
N SER A 68 7.65 11.98 -4.95
CA SER A 68 7.09 11.55 -6.24
C SER A 68 8.13 10.83 -7.10
N LEU A 69 9.38 11.27 -7.09
CA LEU A 69 10.49 10.57 -7.77
C LEU A 69 10.72 9.17 -7.17
N PHE A 70 10.71 9.05 -5.84
CA PHE A 70 10.85 7.75 -5.17
C PHE A 70 9.62 6.85 -5.39
N ASN A 71 8.42 7.42 -5.47
CA ASN A 71 7.22 6.67 -5.87
C ASN A 71 7.38 6.08 -7.28
N MET A 72 7.83 6.87 -8.24
CA MET A 72 8.10 6.41 -9.60
C MET A 72 9.21 5.37 -9.64
N GLY A 73 10.37 5.66 -9.04
CA GLY A 73 11.51 4.73 -8.98
C GLY A 73 11.17 3.43 -8.25
N GLY A 74 10.36 3.53 -7.20
CA GLY A 74 9.87 2.39 -6.43
C GLY A 74 9.06 1.40 -7.26
N ARG A 75 8.32 1.86 -8.27
CA ARG A 75 7.59 0.96 -9.18
C ARG A 75 8.52 0.01 -9.90
N PHE A 76 9.65 0.51 -10.43
CA PHE A 76 10.64 -0.31 -11.12
C PHE A 76 11.41 -1.22 -10.14
N PHE A 77 11.91 -0.64 -9.06
CA PHE A 77 12.70 -1.37 -8.07
C PHE A 77 11.91 -2.52 -7.44
N TRP A 78 10.71 -2.24 -6.91
CA TRP A 78 9.92 -3.25 -6.21
C TRP A 78 9.25 -4.25 -7.15
N ALA A 79 8.87 -3.86 -8.39
CA ALA A 79 8.38 -4.81 -9.39
C ALA A 79 9.46 -5.85 -9.69
N SER A 80 10.68 -5.40 -10.01
CA SER A 80 11.83 -6.29 -10.26
C SER A 80 12.14 -7.16 -9.03
N THR A 81 12.20 -6.57 -7.83
CA THR A 81 12.44 -7.30 -6.59
C THR A 81 11.38 -8.37 -6.37
N SER A 82 10.10 -8.06 -6.66
CA SER A 82 8.99 -8.98 -6.48
C SER A 82 9.03 -10.19 -7.42
N ASP A 83 9.69 -10.07 -8.57
CA ASP A 83 9.93 -11.21 -9.47
C ASP A 83 10.88 -12.25 -8.85
N HIS A 84 11.81 -11.80 -8.00
CA HIS A 84 12.81 -12.65 -7.36
C HIS A 84 12.33 -13.23 -6.03
N ILE A 85 11.78 -12.39 -5.14
CA ILE A 85 11.37 -12.83 -3.80
C ILE A 85 9.91 -13.32 -3.71
N GLY A 86 9.12 -13.09 -4.78
CA GLY A 86 7.69 -13.41 -4.85
C GLY A 86 6.79 -12.29 -4.32
N ARG A 87 5.57 -12.17 -4.90
CA ARG A 87 4.63 -11.07 -4.65
C ARG A 87 4.22 -10.98 -3.17
N LYS A 88 3.87 -12.12 -2.59
CA LYS A 88 3.47 -12.21 -1.17
C LYS A 88 4.57 -11.73 -0.23
N ASN A 89 5.83 -12.12 -0.47
CA ASN A 89 6.96 -11.70 0.35
C ASN A 89 7.27 -10.21 0.19
N THR A 90 7.10 -9.67 -1.02
CA THR A 90 7.24 -8.23 -1.27
C THR A 90 6.24 -7.42 -0.42
N TYR A 91 4.98 -7.86 -0.35
CA TYR A 91 4.01 -7.22 0.52
C TYR A 91 4.31 -7.39 2.01
N PHE A 92 4.91 -8.51 2.44
CA PHE A 92 5.42 -8.62 3.80
C PHE A 92 6.51 -7.59 4.09
N CYS A 93 7.42 -7.34 3.14
CA CYS A 93 8.41 -6.27 3.27
C CYS A 93 7.73 -4.90 3.38
N PHE A 94 6.72 -4.60 2.55
CA PHE A 94 5.99 -3.33 2.61
C PHE A 94 5.33 -3.11 3.96
N PHE A 95 4.66 -4.12 4.49
CA PHE A 95 3.97 -4.01 5.78
C PHE A 95 4.94 -3.94 6.95
N ALA A 96 5.96 -4.80 7.00
CA ALA A 96 6.91 -4.81 8.11
C ALA A 96 7.76 -3.53 8.15
N LEU A 97 8.37 -3.17 7.01
CA LEU A 97 9.19 -1.97 6.92
C LEU A 97 8.34 -0.70 7.05
N GLY A 98 7.16 -0.66 6.42
CA GLY A 98 6.23 0.46 6.53
C GLY A 98 5.80 0.70 7.98
N THR A 99 5.39 -0.34 8.71
CA THR A 99 5.03 -0.25 10.13
C THR A 99 6.16 0.39 10.95
N LEU A 100 7.41 -0.08 10.74
CA LEU A 100 8.58 0.46 11.42
C LEU A 100 8.80 1.93 11.07
N LEU A 101 8.77 2.29 9.79
CA LEU A 101 9.02 3.65 9.33
C LEU A 101 7.96 4.63 9.84
N TYR A 102 6.67 4.26 9.78
CA TYR A 102 5.61 5.10 10.33
C TYR A 102 5.75 5.29 11.85
N ALA A 103 6.17 4.26 12.58
CA ALA A 103 6.41 4.37 14.02
C ALA A 103 7.64 5.23 14.37
N ILE A 104 8.61 5.37 13.47
CA ILE A 104 9.81 6.20 13.64
C ILE A 104 9.54 7.68 13.34
N VAL A 105 8.57 8.01 12.47
CA VAL A 105 8.31 9.40 12.06
C VAL A 105 8.07 10.34 13.26
N PRO A 106 7.25 10.03 14.29
CA PRO A 106 7.11 10.86 15.48
C PRO A 106 8.45 11.14 16.16
N THR A 107 9.27 10.11 16.36
CA THR A 107 10.60 10.26 16.97
C THR A 107 11.51 11.16 16.12
N ALA A 108 11.41 11.13 14.80
CA ALA A 108 12.16 12.05 13.92
C ALA A 108 11.73 13.51 14.16
N GLY A 109 10.45 13.75 14.40
CA GLY A 109 9.91 15.05 14.81
C GLY A 109 10.47 15.52 16.16
N ASP A 110 10.37 14.67 17.19
CA ASP A 110 10.84 14.97 18.55
C ASP A 110 12.34 15.27 18.58
N MET A 111 13.14 14.53 17.81
CA MET A 111 14.58 14.76 17.67
C MET A 111 14.91 15.97 16.78
N GLY A 112 13.94 16.57 16.11
CA GLY A 112 14.16 17.62 15.13
C GLY A 112 15.00 17.16 13.91
N SER A 113 14.99 15.87 13.59
CA SER A 113 15.84 15.29 12.54
C SER A 113 15.13 15.28 11.20
N ILE A 114 15.30 16.37 10.43
CA ILE A 114 14.78 16.47 9.05
C ILE A 114 15.30 15.33 8.14
N PRO A 115 16.61 14.96 8.16
CA PRO A 115 17.08 13.87 7.31
C PRO A 115 16.38 12.53 7.59
N LEU A 116 16.15 12.20 8.86
CA LEU A 116 15.45 10.96 9.22
C LEU A 116 14.00 10.98 8.75
N PHE A 117 13.32 12.12 8.94
CA PHE A 117 11.97 12.33 8.43
C PHE A 117 11.89 12.12 6.92
N VAL A 118 12.75 12.80 6.15
CA VAL A 118 12.81 12.67 4.69
C VAL A 118 13.08 11.24 4.28
N LEU A 119 14.04 10.57 4.92
CA LEU A 119 14.39 9.17 4.63
C LEU A 119 13.18 8.24 4.83
N CYS A 120 12.46 8.38 5.94
CA CYS A 120 11.25 7.59 6.18
C CYS A 120 10.23 7.78 5.06
N PHE A 121 9.96 9.03 4.67
CA PHE A 121 8.93 9.33 3.67
C PHE A 121 9.30 8.87 2.26
N VAL A 122 10.55 9.02 1.83
CA VAL A 122 10.95 8.57 0.49
C VAL A 122 10.90 7.04 0.38
N ILE A 123 11.25 6.30 1.45
CA ILE A 123 11.14 4.85 1.47
C ILE A 123 9.65 4.43 1.47
N ILE A 124 8.81 5.04 2.32
CA ILE A 124 7.36 4.79 2.36
C ILE A 124 6.75 4.98 0.97
N LEU A 125 7.07 6.10 0.30
CA LEU A 125 6.52 6.39 -1.03
C LEU A 125 7.08 5.47 -2.12
N SER A 126 8.31 4.98 -1.99
CA SER A 126 8.83 3.96 -2.90
C SER A 126 8.03 2.66 -2.81
N MET A 127 7.67 2.24 -1.59
CA MET A 127 6.84 1.05 -1.35
C MET A 127 5.39 1.27 -1.80
N TYR A 128 4.85 2.48 -1.61
CA TYR A 128 3.54 2.85 -2.13
C TYR A 128 3.48 2.68 -3.65
N GLY A 129 4.48 3.22 -4.39
CA GLY A 129 4.60 3.02 -5.83
C GLY A 129 4.78 1.55 -6.22
N GLY A 130 5.62 0.83 -5.48
CA GLY A 130 5.85 -0.61 -5.64
C GLY A 130 4.60 -1.45 -5.49
N GLY A 131 3.73 -1.11 -4.53
CA GLY A 131 2.44 -1.78 -4.31
C GLY A 131 1.58 -1.78 -5.56
N PHE A 132 1.48 -0.65 -6.26
CA PHE A 132 0.74 -0.56 -7.53
C PHE A 132 1.36 -1.40 -8.64
N ALA A 133 2.67 -1.39 -8.77
CA ALA A 133 3.35 -2.11 -9.84
C ALA A 133 3.30 -3.64 -9.66
N THR A 134 3.22 -4.11 -8.41
CA THR A 134 3.24 -5.55 -8.10
C THR A 134 1.85 -6.19 -8.06
N ILE A 135 0.78 -5.43 -7.86
CA ILE A 135 -0.57 -5.98 -7.67
C ILE A 135 -1.12 -6.72 -8.90
N PRO A 136 -0.97 -6.23 -10.16
CA PRO A 136 -1.44 -6.97 -11.32
C PRO A 136 -0.76 -8.34 -11.47
N ALA A 137 0.55 -8.40 -11.17
CA ALA A 137 1.29 -9.65 -11.18
C ALA A 137 0.85 -10.59 -10.05
N TYR A 138 0.51 -10.05 -8.87
CA TYR A 138 -0.03 -10.86 -7.76
C TYR A 138 -1.38 -11.49 -8.13
N LEU A 139 -2.27 -10.71 -8.76
CA LEU A 139 -3.55 -11.21 -9.25
C LEU A 139 -3.37 -12.28 -10.32
N ARG A 140 -2.44 -12.07 -11.26
CA ARG A 140 -2.09 -13.06 -12.28
C ARG A 140 -1.65 -14.38 -11.66
N ASP A 141 -0.77 -14.30 -10.66
CA ASP A 141 -0.26 -15.47 -9.97
C ASP A 141 -1.37 -16.26 -9.25
N MET A 142 -2.40 -15.54 -8.74
CA MET A 142 -3.51 -16.13 -7.99
C MET A 142 -4.69 -16.61 -8.84
N PHE A 143 -5.05 -15.88 -9.90
CA PHE A 143 -6.29 -16.09 -10.67
C PHE A 143 -6.07 -16.45 -12.14
N GLY A 144 -4.79 -16.54 -12.58
CA GLY A 144 -4.44 -16.79 -13.96
C GLY A 144 -4.43 -15.53 -14.83
N THR A 145 -4.11 -15.69 -16.11
CA THR A 145 -3.84 -14.58 -17.04
C THR A 145 -5.09 -14.05 -17.76
N ARG A 146 -6.08 -14.92 -18.00
CA ARG A 146 -7.19 -14.65 -18.95
C ARG A 146 -8.06 -13.47 -18.54
N TYR A 147 -8.44 -13.38 -17.27
CA TYR A 147 -9.36 -12.36 -16.75
C TYR A 147 -8.69 -11.38 -15.78
N VAL A 148 -7.36 -11.40 -15.71
CA VAL A 148 -6.61 -10.57 -14.73
C VAL A 148 -6.93 -9.09 -14.86
N GLY A 149 -7.14 -8.57 -16.07
CA GLY A 149 -7.48 -7.15 -16.29
C GLY A 149 -8.84 -6.78 -15.66
N ALA A 150 -9.87 -7.61 -15.87
CA ALA A 150 -11.20 -7.39 -15.30
C ALA A 150 -11.19 -7.54 -13.76
N ILE A 151 -10.49 -8.56 -13.23
CA ILE A 151 -10.33 -8.76 -11.78
C ILE A 151 -9.57 -7.58 -11.16
N HIS A 152 -8.53 -7.08 -11.83
CA HIS A 152 -7.78 -5.90 -11.41
C HIS A 152 -8.65 -4.64 -11.41
N GLY A 153 -9.49 -4.44 -12.44
CA GLY A 153 -10.43 -3.32 -12.49
C GLY A 153 -11.38 -3.29 -11.29
N LEU A 154 -11.87 -4.46 -10.85
CA LEU A 154 -12.67 -4.56 -9.63
C LEU A 154 -11.84 -4.35 -8.36
N LEU A 155 -10.60 -4.83 -8.33
CA LEU A 155 -9.72 -4.66 -7.18
C LEU A 155 -9.35 -3.20 -6.91
N ILE A 156 -9.22 -2.37 -7.96
CA ILE A 156 -8.89 -0.94 -7.85
C ILE A 156 -9.94 -0.15 -7.06
N THR A 157 -11.15 -0.68 -6.86
CA THR A 157 -12.13 -0.06 -5.93
C THR A 157 -11.57 0.12 -4.52
N SER A 158 -10.61 -0.72 -4.11
CA SER A 158 -9.85 -0.55 -2.86
C SER A 158 -9.08 0.77 -2.81
N TRP A 159 -8.56 1.22 -3.95
CA TRP A 159 -7.91 2.52 -4.04
C TRP A 159 -8.87 3.69 -3.85
N SER A 160 -10.07 3.60 -4.43
CA SER A 160 -11.09 4.64 -4.23
C SER A 160 -11.46 4.77 -2.75
N VAL A 161 -11.63 3.65 -2.06
CA VAL A 161 -11.88 3.64 -0.60
C VAL A 161 -10.69 4.22 0.16
N ALA A 162 -9.47 3.80 -0.16
CA ALA A 162 -8.26 4.30 0.47
C ALA A 162 -8.03 5.80 0.22
N GLY A 163 -8.37 6.28 -0.98
CA GLY A 163 -8.28 7.69 -1.38
C GLY A 163 -9.19 8.61 -0.56
N ILE A 164 -10.27 8.07 -0.02
CA ILE A 164 -11.15 8.78 0.93
C ILE A 164 -10.63 8.59 2.37
N LEU A 165 -10.38 7.35 2.77
CA LEU A 165 -10.02 7.02 4.15
C LEU A 165 -8.69 7.67 4.58
N GLY A 166 -7.66 7.64 3.73
CA GLY A 166 -6.34 8.17 4.07
C GLY A 166 -6.39 9.66 4.45
N PRO A 167 -6.77 10.56 3.53
CA PRO A 167 -6.86 11.98 3.81
C PRO A 167 -7.85 12.32 4.93
N VAL A 168 -9.00 11.63 4.99
CA VAL A 168 -10.01 11.86 6.05
C VAL A 168 -9.43 11.55 7.41
N LEU A 169 -8.79 10.39 7.58
CA LEU A 169 -8.16 10.00 8.85
C LEU A 169 -7.08 11.00 9.26
N VAL A 170 -6.18 11.36 8.35
CA VAL A 170 -5.08 12.29 8.66
C VAL A 170 -5.60 13.65 9.07
N ASN A 171 -6.52 14.22 8.26
CA ASN A 171 -7.05 15.56 8.53
C ASN A 171 -7.91 15.59 9.80
N TYR A 172 -8.82 14.63 9.97
CA TYR A 172 -9.72 14.58 11.12
C TYR A 172 -8.94 14.45 12.43
N ILE A 173 -7.98 13.54 12.51
CA ILE A 173 -7.17 13.33 13.71
C ILE A 173 -6.32 14.57 14.01
N ARG A 174 -5.72 15.16 12.97
CA ARG A 174 -4.95 16.41 13.12
C ARG A 174 -5.81 17.53 13.69
N GLU A 175 -6.96 17.82 13.08
CA GLU A 175 -7.87 18.88 13.53
C GLU A 175 -8.37 18.61 14.95
N TYR A 176 -8.73 17.37 15.25
CA TYR A 176 -9.15 16.95 16.58
C TYR A 176 -8.06 17.21 17.62
N ASN A 177 -6.81 16.82 17.36
CA ASN A 177 -5.69 17.04 18.26
C ASN A 177 -5.43 18.54 18.48
N ILE A 178 -5.41 19.34 17.42
CA ILE A 178 -5.20 20.79 17.53
C ILE A 178 -6.32 21.45 18.32
N SER A 179 -7.59 21.07 18.11
CA SER A 179 -8.73 21.63 18.86
C SER A 179 -8.71 21.28 20.34
N HIS A 180 -8.00 20.20 20.73
CA HIS A 180 -7.79 19.80 22.13
C HIS A 180 -6.46 20.29 22.72
N GLY A 181 -5.80 21.24 22.05
CA GLY A 181 -4.62 21.92 22.59
C GLY A 181 -3.30 21.19 22.32
N VAL A 182 -3.29 20.14 21.49
CA VAL A 182 -2.04 19.50 21.08
C VAL A 182 -1.26 20.44 20.16
N PRO A 183 0.04 20.66 20.38
CA PRO A 183 0.88 21.45 19.48
C PRO A 183 0.82 20.91 18.04
N LYS A 184 0.86 21.81 17.05
CA LYS A 184 0.81 21.39 15.63
C LYS A 184 1.93 20.42 15.25
N ALA A 185 3.10 20.55 15.86
CA ALA A 185 4.23 19.66 15.65
C ALA A 185 3.90 18.20 16.00
N ASP A 186 3.10 17.98 17.06
CA ASP A 186 2.77 16.66 17.59
C ASP A 186 1.42 16.14 17.08
N ALA A 187 0.64 16.99 16.38
CA ALA A 187 -0.72 16.68 15.95
C ALA A 187 -0.81 15.46 15.01
N TYR A 188 0.29 15.11 14.36
CA TYR A 188 0.39 13.96 13.43
C TYR A 188 0.84 12.67 14.11
N ASN A 189 1.36 12.70 15.34
CA ASN A 189 1.97 11.52 15.98
C ASN A 189 0.97 10.36 16.10
N ILE A 190 -0.25 10.63 16.55
CA ILE A 190 -1.32 9.61 16.64
C ILE A 190 -1.64 9.04 15.26
N THR A 191 -1.68 9.89 14.23
CA THR A 191 -1.94 9.47 12.85
C THR A 191 -0.85 8.53 12.35
N MET A 192 0.43 8.81 12.63
CA MET A 192 1.54 7.94 12.23
C MET A 192 1.44 6.56 12.89
N TYR A 193 1.13 6.50 14.19
CA TYR A 193 0.89 5.23 14.88
C TYR A 193 -0.34 4.49 14.37
N LEU A 194 -1.41 5.21 14.02
CA LEU A 194 -2.59 4.60 13.39
C LEU A 194 -2.23 3.98 12.04
N MET A 195 -1.47 4.70 11.18
CA MET A 195 -1.02 4.16 9.89
C MET A 195 -0.14 2.92 10.09
N ALA A 196 0.76 2.93 11.06
CA ALA A 196 1.52 1.73 11.44
C ALA A 196 0.60 0.58 11.84
N GLY A 197 -0.43 0.83 12.63
CA GLY A 197 -1.45 -0.16 13.02
C GLY A 197 -2.22 -0.74 11.84
N LEU A 198 -2.64 0.11 10.88
CA LEU A 198 -3.29 -0.36 9.64
C LEU A 198 -2.37 -1.28 8.82
N LEU A 199 -1.07 -0.99 8.77
CA LEU A 199 -0.10 -1.84 8.08
C LEU A 199 0.10 -3.17 8.81
N VAL A 200 0.03 -3.21 10.15
CA VAL A 200 0.02 -4.47 10.90
C VAL A 200 -1.20 -5.32 10.53
N VAL A 201 -2.38 -4.72 10.43
CA VAL A 201 -3.58 -5.44 9.95
C VAL A 201 -3.37 -5.96 8.52
N GLY A 202 -2.79 -5.13 7.63
CA GLY A 202 -2.44 -5.52 6.27
C GLY A 202 -1.46 -6.69 6.21
N PHE A 203 -0.48 -6.72 7.13
CA PHE A 203 0.45 -7.84 7.28
C PHE A 203 -0.29 -9.16 7.55
N PHE A 204 -1.23 -9.15 8.48
CA PHE A 204 -2.05 -10.34 8.78
C PHE A 204 -2.97 -10.72 7.62
N CYS A 205 -3.59 -9.75 6.94
CA CYS A 205 -4.37 -10.02 5.73
C CYS A 205 -3.51 -10.74 4.68
N ASN A 206 -2.29 -10.25 4.44
CA ASN A 206 -1.36 -10.88 3.51
C ASN A 206 -0.91 -12.28 3.98
N LEU A 207 -0.75 -12.48 5.30
CA LEU A 207 -0.38 -13.77 5.88
C LEU A 207 -1.41 -14.85 5.56
N PHE A 208 -2.69 -14.52 5.66
CA PHE A 208 -3.80 -15.46 5.45
C PHE A 208 -4.08 -15.76 3.97
N ILE A 209 -3.46 -15.06 3.01
CA ILE A 209 -3.60 -15.38 1.59
C ILE A 209 -3.01 -16.77 1.33
N ARG A 210 -3.85 -17.66 0.78
CA ARG A 210 -3.54 -19.03 0.39
C ARG A 210 -3.84 -19.23 -1.10
N PRO A 211 -3.33 -20.27 -1.76
CA PRO A 211 -3.73 -20.59 -3.13
C PRO A 211 -5.25 -20.72 -3.26
N VAL A 212 -5.77 -20.32 -4.42
CA VAL A 212 -7.20 -20.46 -4.72
C VAL A 212 -7.56 -21.95 -4.79
N ASP A 213 -8.73 -22.30 -4.26
CA ASP A 213 -9.25 -23.67 -4.27
C ASP A 213 -9.57 -24.11 -5.71
N GLU A 214 -9.29 -25.37 -6.04
CA GLU A 214 -9.44 -25.93 -7.39
C GLU A 214 -10.88 -25.83 -7.92
N ARG A 215 -11.89 -25.83 -7.04
CA ARG A 215 -13.31 -25.68 -7.39
C ARG A 215 -13.66 -24.34 -8.04
N HIS A 216 -12.85 -23.33 -7.86
CA HIS A 216 -13.05 -21.99 -8.44
C HIS A 216 -12.35 -21.80 -9.78
N HIS A 217 -11.48 -22.75 -10.18
CA HIS A 217 -10.81 -22.70 -11.47
C HIS A 217 -11.73 -23.14 -12.60
N MET A 218 -11.47 -22.63 -13.79
CA MET A 218 -12.14 -23.06 -15.03
C MET A 218 -11.89 -24.54 -15.28
N THR A 219 -12.85 -25.23 -15.88
CA THR A 219 -12.65 -26.59 -16.37
C THR A 219 -11.70 -26.58 -17.56
N LYS A 220 -10.98 -27.68 -17.79
CA LYS A 220 -10.06 -27.77 -18.94
C LYS A 220 -10.77 -27.59 -20.28
N GLU A 221 -12.00 -28.04 -20.39
CA GLU A 221 -12.84 -27.88 -21.57
C GLU A 221 -13.18 -26.41 -21.85
N ALA A 222 -13.54 -25.65 -20.79
CA ALA A 222 -13.82 -24.22 -20.89
C ALA A 222 -12.56 -23.39 -21.20
N GLU A 223 -11.40 -23.83 -20.74
CA GLU A 223 -10.11 -23.22 -21.12
C GLU A 223 -9.77 -23.47 -22.59
N ALA A 224 -10.02 -24.68 -23.10
CA ALA A 224 -9.77 -25.04 -24.50
C ALA A 224 -10.70 -24.31 -25.48
N LEU A 225 -12.00 -24.23 -25.17
CA LEU A 225 -12.99 -23.48 -25.97
C LEU A 225 -12.65 -22.01 -26.09
N GLY A 226 -12.22 -21.39 -25.02
CA GLY A 226 -11.89 -19.98 -25.06
C GLY A 226 -10.47 -19.65 -25.54
N ALA A 227 -9.67 -20.62 -25.90
CA ALA A 227 -8.41 -20.43 -26.63
C ALA A 227 -8.61 -20.46 -28.16
N ALA A 228 -9.83 -20.84 -28.60
CA ALA A 228 -10.21 -20.90 -30.04
C ALA A 228 -10.95 -19.63 -30.52
N GLU A 229 -11.32 -18.71 -29.62
CA GLU A 229 -11.83 -17.36 -29.89
C GLU A 229 -10.72 -16.31 -29.83
#